data_418a2b05ff61882c1035c07ac28891dd
#
_entry.id   418a2b05ff61882c1035c07ac28891dd
#
_cell.length_a   1.000
_cell.length_b   1.000
_cell.length_c   1.000
_cell.angle_alpha   90.00
_cell.angle_beta   90.00
_cell.angle_gamma   90.00
#
_symmetry.space_group_name_H-M   'P 1'
#
loop_
_entity.id
_entity.type
_entity.pdbx_description
1 polymer ?
#
loop_
_entity_poly.entity_id
_entity_poly.type
_entity_poly.pdbx_seq_one_letter_code
_entity_poly.pdbx_strand_id
1 'polypeptide(L)'
;LISIADLLKKIFRRSNDILFRLGGDEFAIIIANQPIKETISICETIKNPFKTENLNHTYDSNEQLFMSHVTLSIGIVYIHFESSASIEHAITAADKALYQAKKKGKNQIVVKKLL
;
A
#
# COMPACT_ATOMS: atom_id res chain seq x y z
N LEU A 1 -9.77 4.76 -17.27
CA LEU A 1 -9.99 4.33 -15.88
C LEU A 1 -8.65 4.15 -15.18
N ILE A 2 -8.40 4.90 -14.11
CA ILE A 2 -7.16 4.76 -13.35
C ILE A 2 -7.30 3.54 -12.44
N SER A 3 -6.43 2.55 -12.65
CA SER A 3 -6.39 1.36 -11.78
C SER A 3 -5.61 1.64 -10.50
N ILE A 4 -5.76 0.76 -9.51
CA ILE A 4 -4.94 0.80 -8.29
C ILE A 4 -3.46 0.72 -8.65
N ALA A 5 -3.07 -0.13 -9.61
CA ALA A 5 -1.69 -0.24 -10.04
C ALA A 5 -1.14 1.10 -10.55
N ASP A 6 -1.92 1.81 -11.36
CA ASP A 6 -1.51 3.11 -11.89
C ASP A 6 -1.36 4.15 -10.77
N LEU A 7 -2.27 4.14 -9.82
CA LEU A 7 -2.20 5.02 -8.66
C LEU A 7 -0.93 4.75 -7.85
N LEU A 8 -0.63 3.49 -7.56
CA LEU A 8 0.54 3.11 -6.80
C LEU A 8 1.84 3.47 -7.52
N LYS A 9 1.90 3.28 -8.84
CA LYS A 9 3.05 3.70 -9.66
C LYS A 9 3.27 5.20 -9.60
N LYS A 10 2.21 5.96 -9.54
CA LYS A 10 2.28 7.42 -9.49
C LYS A 10 2.80 7.91 -8.14
N ILE A 11 2.44 7.24 -7.06
CA ILE A 11 2.81 7.60 -5.69
C ILE A 11 4.21 7.08 -5.34
N PHE A 12 4.50 5.82 -5.64
CA PHE A 12 5.77 5.18 -5.34
C PHE A 12 6.67 5.17 -6.57
N ARG A 13 7.20 6.33 -6.92
CA ARG A 13 7.98 6.55 -8.14
C ARG A 13 9.43 6.95 -7.91
N ARG A 14 9.91 6.86 -6.67
CA ARG A 14 11.33 7.13 -6.40
C ARG A 14 12.18 6.08 -7.13
N SER A 15 13.39 6.47 -7.52
CA SER A 15 14.25 5.60 -8.34
C SER A 15 14.55 4.24 -7.69
N ASN A 16 14.52 4.16 -6.36
CA ASN A 16 14.77 2.92 -5.63
C ASN A 16 13.48 2.24 -5.14
N ASP A 17 12.30 2.80 -5.46
CA ASP A 17 11.05 2.16 -5.14
C ASP A 17 10.75 1.08 -6.16
N ILE A 18 10.38 -0.10 -5.70
CA ILE A 18 10.04 -1.22 -6.57
C ILE A 18 8.62 -1.64 -6.28
N LEU A 19 7.77 -1.53 -7.28
CA LEU A 19 6.38 -1.98 -7.22
C LEU A 19 6.23 -3.25 -8.04
N PHE A 20 5.63 -4.28 -7.47
CA PHE A 20 5.29 -5.47 -8.22
C PHE A 20 3.96 -6.05 -7.74
N ARG A 21 3.31 -6.78 -8.63
CA ARG A 21 2.04 -7.42 -8.35
C ARG A 21 2.30 -8.87 -7.95
N LEU A 22 1.79 -9.26 -6.79
CA LEU A 22 1.91 -10.63 -6.30
C LEU A 22 0.86 -11.55 -6.92
N GLY A 23 -0.27 -10.99 -7.32
CA GLY A 23 -1.36 -11.73 -7.93
C GLY A 23 -2.70 -11.11 -7.55
N GLY A 24 -3.72 -11.31 -8.39
CA GLY A 24 -5.05 -10.77 -8.13
C GLY A 24 -5.02 -9.27 -7.86
N ASP A 25 -5.47 -8.88 -6.69
CA ASP A 25 -5.51 -7.51 -6.21
C ASP A 25 -4.41 -7.21 -5.18
N GLU A 26 -3.40 -8.05 -5.08
CA GLU A 26 -2.30 -7.88 -4.14
C GLU A 26 -1.07 -7.30 -4.81
N PHE A 27 -0.50 -6.26 -4.18
CA PHE A 27 0.71 -5.59 -4.62
C PHE A 27 1.74 -5.59 -3.50
N ALA A 28 3.01 -5.57 -3.86
CA ALA A 28 4.11 -5.38 -2.93
C ALA A 28 4.95 -4.20 -3.39
N ILE A 29 5.44 -3.43 -2.43
CA ILE A 29 6.26 -2.26 -2.70
C ILE A 29 7.47 -2.33 -1.79
N ILE A 30 8.65 -2.23 -2.36
CA ILE A 30 9.90 -2.15 -1.61
C ILE A 30 10.36 -0.71 -1.66
N ILE A 31 10.54 -0.11 -0.50
CA ILE A 31 10.96 1.28 -0.35
C ILE A 31 12.27 1.31 0.44
N ALA A 32 13.28 1.95 -0.12
CA ALA A 32 14.56 2.10 0.55
C ALA A 32 14.75 3.54 1.03
N ASN A 33 15.44 3.70 2.16
CA ASN A 33 15.87 5.02 2.65
C ASN A 33 14.73 6.00 2.90
N GLN A 34 13.59 5.49 3.37
CA GLN A 34 12.48 6.34 3.78
C GLN A 34 12.13 6.05 5.24
N PRO A 35 12.03 7.07 6.08
CA PRO A 35 11.58 6.88 7.46
C PRO A 35 10.21 6.22 7.52
N ILE A 36 10.04 5.30 8.46
CA ILE A 36 8.77 4.57 8.59
C ILE A 36 7.57 5.50 8.80
N LYS A 37 7.76 6.61 9.49
CA LYS A 37 6.69 7.58 9.70
C LYS A 37 6.17 8.16 8.39
N GLU A 38 7.06 8.44 7.45
CA GLU A 38 6.67 8.94 6.13
C GLU A 38 5.92 7.89 5.34
N THR A 39 6.38 6.65 5.40
CA THR A 39 5.70 5.53 4.73
C THR A 39 4.30 5.34 5.29
N ILE A 40 4.14 5.36 6.61
CA ILE A 40 2.83 5.24 7.24
C ILE A 40 1.93 6.39 6.82
N SER A 41 2.44 7.61 6.78
CA SER A 41 1.68 8.78 6.36
C SER A 41 1.16 8.65 4.93
N ILE A 42 2.00 8.19 4.00
CA ILE A 42 1.58 7.93 2.63
C ILE A 42 0.48 6.87 2.60
N CYS A 43 0.66 5.78 3.34
CA CYS A 43 -0.32 4.69 3.39
C CYS A 43 -1.65 5.14 3.99
N GLU A 44 -1.63 6.03 4.97
CA GLU A 44 -2.88 6.60 5.51
C GLU A 44 -3.66 7.37 4.44
N THR A 45 -2.98 8.03 3.52
CA THR A 45 -3.67 8.74 2.44
C THR A 45 -4.22 7.80 1.38
N ILE A 46 -3.57 6.65 1.15
CA ILE A 46 -3.98 5.74 0.07
C ILE A 46 -4.88 4.60 0.52
N LYS A 47 -5.15 4.42 1.81
CA LYS A 47 -6.08 3.36 2.24
C LYS A 47 -7.51 3.60 1.73
N ASN A 48 -7.84 4.84 1.39
CA ASN A 48 -9.07 5.21 0.67
C ASN A 48 -8.66 5.93 -0.61
N PRO A 49 -8.15 5.21 -1.61
CA PRO A 49 -7.40 5.82 -2.72
C PRO A 49 -8.26 6.69 -3.63
N PHE A 50 -9.56 6.45 -3.67
CA PHE A 50 -10.47 7.16 -4.57
C PHE A 50 -11.47 8.02 -3.81
N LYS A 51 -11.06 8.61 -2.69
CA LYS A 51 -11.88 9.61 -2.03
C LYS A 51 -12.20 10.74 -3.02
N THR A 52 -13.36 11.36 -2.85
CA THR A 52 -13.85 12.41 -3.75
C THR A 52 -12.80 13.49 -3.99
N GLU A 53 -12.04 13.86 -2.98
CA GLU A 53 -10.99 14.86 -3.07
C GLU A 53 -9.79 14.43 -3.93
N ASN A 54 -9.62 13.13 -4.14
CA ASN A 54 -8.52 12.55 -4.92
C ASN A 54 -8.98 12.07 -6.29
N LEU A 55 -10.27 12.14 -6.58
CA LEU A 55 -10.81 11.68 -7.85
C LEU A 55 -10.57 12.72 -8.95
N ASN A 56 -10.23 12.20 -10.12
CA ASN A 56 -10.08 13.01 -11.30
C ASN A 56 -11.46 13.35 -11.86
N HIS A 57 -11.65 14.54 -12.42
CA HIS A 57 -12.90 15.00 -13.01
C HIS A 57 -13.33 14.21 -14.25
N THR A 58 -12.53 13.26 -14.71
CA THR A 58 -12.85 12.42 -15.88
C THR A 58 -13.90 11.34 -15.59
N TYR A 59 -14.24 11.10 -14.32
CA TYR A 59 -15.24 10.11 -13.94
C TYR A 59 -16.63 10.72 -13.88
N ASP A 60 -17.65 9.96 -14.31
CA ASP A 60 -19.03 10.40 -14.09
C ASP A 60 -19.43 10.22 -12.62
N SER A 61 -20.61 10.74 -12.26
CA SER A 61 -21.07 10.74 -10.87
C SER A 61 -21.22 9.34 -10.27
N ASN A 62 -21.67 8.37 -11.08
CA ASN A 62 -21.86 6.99 -10.62
C ASN A 62 -20.50 6.31 -10.41
N GLU A 63 -19.56 6.52 -11.31
CA GLU A 63 -18.21 5.98 -11.18
C GLU A 63 -17.51 6.56 -9.96
N GLN A 64 -17.63 7.86 -9.73
CA GLN A 64 -17.06 8.52 -8.57
C GLN A 64 -17.63 7.96 -7.27
N LEU A 65 -18.94 7.73 -7.21
CA LEU A 65 -19.57 7.16 -6.04
C LEU A 65 -19.07 5.74 -5.76
N PHE A 66 -18.98 4.92 -6.81
CA PHE A 66 -18.44 3.57 -6.68
C PHE A 66 -16.98 3.59 -6.22
N MET A 67 -16.14 4.38 -6.89
CA MET A 67 -14.70 4.45 -6.59
C MET A 67 -14.44 4.98 -5.18
N SER A 68 -15.26 5.90 -4.68
CA SER A 68 -15.09 6.45 -3.33
C SER A 68 -15.26 5.42 -2.22
N HIS A 69 -15.88 4.29 -2.51
CA HIS A 69 -16.06 3.19 -1.55
C HIS A 69 -14.94 2.16 -1.60
N VAL A 70 -14.04 2.25 -2.56
CA VAL A 70 -12.88 1.35 -2.65
C VAL A 70 -11.90 1.67 -1.55
N THR A 71 -11.48 0.65 -0.82
CA THR A 71 -10.49 0.80 0.25
C THR A 71 -9.34 -0.19 0.07
N LEU A 72 -8.21 0.13 0.66
CA LEU A 72 -7.06 -0.76 0.68
C LEU A 72 -6.80 -1.22 2.11
N SER A 73 -6.47 -2.49 2.24
CA SER A 73 -5.87 -3.03 3.45
C SER A 73 -4.36 -3.10 3.23
N ILE A 74 -3.57 -2.69 4.20
CA ILE A 74 -2.14 -2.51 4.00
C ILE A 74 -1.38 -3.17 5.15
N GLY A 75 -0.42 -4.03 4.80
CA GLY A 75 0.55 -4.55 5.75
C GLY A 75 1.90 -3.89 5.47
N ILE A 76 2.51 -3.36 6.51
CA ILE A 76 3.83 -2.72 6.41
C ILE A 76 4.80 -3.48 7.31
N VAL A 77 5.94 -3.83 6.74
CA VAL A 77 7.07 -4.36 7.51
C VAL A 77 8.25 -3.43 7.28
N TYR A 78 8.86 -2.96 8.35
CA TYR A 78 10.07 -2.19 8.23
C TYR A 78 11.25 -2.93 8.85
N ILE A 79 12.42 -2.78 8.23
CA ILE A 79 13.60 -3.57 8.51
C ILE A 79 14.75 -2.61 8.81
N HIS A 80 15.43 -2.83 9.92
CA HIS A 80 16.65 -2.08 10.22
C HIS A 80 17.74 -2.48 9.24
N PHE A 81 18.56 -1.52 8.79
CA PHE A 81 19.59 -1.79 7.79
C PHE A 81 20.64 -2.82 8.22
N GLU A 82 20.82 -3.02 9.53
CA GLU A 82 21.72 -4.04 10.06
C GLU A 82 21.11 -5.42 10.16
N SER A 83 19.82 -5.55 9.83
CA SER A 83 19.14 -6.83 9.89
C SER A 83 19.67 -7.79 8.82
N SER A 84 19.78 -9.07 9.19
CA SER A 84 20.12 -10.13 8.25
C SER A 84 18.92 -10.74 7.55
N ALA A 85 17.74 -10.17 7.73
CA ALA A 85 16.51 -10.68 7.13
C ALA A 85 16.59 -10.63 5.59
N SER A 86 16.15 -11.72 4.97
CA SER A 86 16.06 -11.79 3.50
C SER A 86 14.84 -11.05 2.98
N ILE A 87 14.86 -10.73 1.68
CA ILE A 87 13.70 -10.16 1.01
C ILE A 87 12.49 -11.10 1.11
N GLU A 88 12.70 -12.40 0.94
CA GLU A 88 11.63 -13.39 1.08
C GLU A 88 11.01 -13.36 2.46
N HIS A 89 11.83 -13.26 3.49
CA HIS A 89 11.37 -13.15 4.88
C HIS A 89 10.55 -11.87 5.08
N ALA A 90 11.01 -10.77 4.53
CA ALA A 90 10.31 -9.48 4.60
C ALA A 90 8.95 -9.55 3.92
N ILE A 91 8.87 -10.13 2.72
CA ILE A 91 7.62 -10.28 1.98
C ILE A 91 6.64 -11.18 2.75
N THR A 92 7.12 -12.28 3.32
CA THR A 92 6.29 -13.17 4.13
C THR A 92 5.72 -12.44 5.36
N ALA A 93 6.54 -11.64 6.02
CA ALA A 93 6.10 -10.87 7.18
C ALA A 93 5.08 -9.79 6.78
N ALA A 94 5.29 -9.12 5.66
CA ALA A 94 4.35 -8.13 5.14
C ALA A 94 3.01 -8.76 4.76
N ASP A 95 3.04 -9.95 4.17
CA ASP A 95 1.84 -10.70 3.82
C ASP A 95 1.04 -11.08 5.08
N LYS A 96 1.72 -11.49 6.14
CA LYS A 96 1.07 -11.76 7.43
C LYS A 96 0.43 -10.50 8.03
N ALA A 97 1.12 -9.38 7.94
CA ALA A 97 0.57 -8.10 8.40
C ALA A 97 -0.66 -7.71 7.59
N LEU A 98 -0.63 -7.90 6.28
CA LEU A 98 -1.77 -7.67 5.40
C LEU A 98 -2.94 -8.57 5.78
N TYR A 99 -2.70 -9.84 6.01
CA TYR A 99 -3.72 -10.77 6.46
C TYR A 99 -4.39 -10.30 7.75
N GLN A 100 -3.60 -9.80 8.70
CA GLN A 100 -4.13 -9.25 9.95
C GLN A 100 -5.00 -8.01 9.69
N ALA A 101 -4.59 -7.14 8.78
CA ALA A 101 -5.39 -5.96 8.41
C ALA A 101 -6.75 -6.37 7.84
N LYS A 102 -6.77 -7.36 6.95
CA LYS A 102 -8.01 -7.90 6.38
C LYS A 102 -8.89 -8.54 7.44
N LYS A 103 -8.29 -9.30 8.35
CA LYS A 103 -9.02 -10.00 9.42
C LYS A 103 -9.62 -9.03 10.44
N LYS A 104 -8.96 -7.91 10.70
CA LYS A 104 -9.45 -6.89 11.64
C LYS A 104 -10.54 -6.00 11.07
N GLY A 105 -10.97 -6.21 9.84
CA GLY A 105 -12.07 -5.46 9.26
C GLY A 105 -11.73 -4.72 7.97
N LYS A 106 -10.55 -4.92 7.42
CA LYS A 106 -10.11 -4.25 6.18
C LYS A 106 -9.97 -2.72 6.36
N ASN A 107 -9.62 -2.01 5.32
CA ASN A 107 -9.47 -0.56 5.32
C ASN A 107 -8.62 -0.06 6.49
N GLN A 108 -7.49 -0.70 6.70
CA GLN A 108 -6.59 -0.34 7.78
C GLN A 108 -5.16 -0.77 7.49
N ILE A 109 -4.26 -0.24 8.29
CA ILE A 109 -2.83 -0.49 8.16
C ILE A 109 -2.36 -1.27 9.39
N VAL A 110 -1.61 -2.33 9.16
CA VAL A 110 -0.91 -3.06 10.21
C VAL A 110 0.57 -2.92 9.98
N VAL A 111 1.31 -2.48 10.99
CA VAL A 111 2.74 -2.22 10.91
C VAL A 111 3.48 -3.16 11.83
N LYS A 112 4.52 -3.79 11.32
CA LYS A 112 5.39 -4.69 12.08
C LYS A 112 6.84 -4.33 11.86
N LYS A 113 7.63 -4.42 12.90
CA LYS A 113 9.09 -4.33 12.81
C LYS A 113 9.64 -5.74 12.64
N LEU A 114 10.48 -5.93 11.67
CA LEU A 114 11.17 -7.19 11.45
C LEU A 114 12.55 -7.11 12.10
N LEU A 115 12.80 -8.02 13.03
CA LEU A 115 14.07 -8.08 13.76
C LEU A 115 15.15 -8.84 12.98
#